data_d6421b5e6ed38f2e7f78d87b226b445a
#
_entry.id   d6421b5e6ed38f2e7f78d87b226b445a
#
_cell.length_a   1.000
_cell.length_b   1.000
_cell.length_c   1.000
_cell.angle_alpha   90.00
_cell.angle_beta   90.00
_cell.angle_gamma   90.00
#
_symmetry.space_group_name_H-M   'P 1'
#
loop_
_entity.id
_entity.type
_entity.pdbx_description
1 polymer ?
#
loop_
_entity_poly.entity_id
_entity_poly.type
_entity_poly.pdbx_seq_one_letter_code
_entity_poly.pdbx_strand_id
1 'polypeptide(L)'
;MRRIETLDGLATYCRYFNEVGARCKAAGIKFGYHNHSREFEKVEDRVMLDYMLENTDPDKVFFQMDVYWTVMGQASPVDYFTKYPGRFRLLHIKDRREVGQSGM
;
A
#
# COMPACT_ATOMS: atom_id res chain seq x y z
N MET A 1 -1.11 3.00 -13.02
CA MET A 1 -2.33 3.36 -12.28
C MET A 1 -2.70 4.81 -12.54
N ARG A 2 -3.96 5.04 -12.77
CA ARG A 2 -4.48 6.38 -12.97
C ARG A 2 -4.32 7.21 -11.72
N ARG A 3 -4.06 8.51 -11.87
CA ARG A 3 -3.97 9.39 -10.72
C ARG A 3 -5.31 9.50 -10.01
N ILE A 4 -5.29 9.36 -8.69
CA ILE A 4 -6.47 9.46 -7.86
C ILE A 4 -6.46 10.82 -7.18
N GLU A 5 -7.51 11.61 -7.39
CA GLU A 5 -7.58 12.97 -6.88
C GLU A 5 -8.65 13.16 -5.81
N THR A 6 -9.53 12.18 -5.61
CA THR A 6 -10.61 12.28 -4.64
C THR A 6 -10.69 11.02 -3.79
N LEU A 7 -11.25 11.17 -2.57
CA LEU A 7 -11.49 10.02 -1.71
C LEU A 7 -12.55 9.10 -2.31
N ASP A 8 -13.51 9.62 -3.05
CA ASP A 8 -14.49 8.79 -3.75
C ASP A 8 -13.82 7.88 -4.78
N GLY A 9 -12.86 8.43 -5.53
CA GLY A 9 -12.09 7.64 -6.47
C GLY A 9 -11.29 6.57 -5.78
N LEU A 10 -10.67 6.91 -4.65
CA LEU A 10 -9.90 5.96 -3.87
C LEU A 10 -10.79 4.88 -3.26
N ALA A 11 -11.97 5.26 -2.78
CA ALA A 11 -12.96 4.30 -2.27
C ALA A 11 -13.36 3.29 -3.34
N THR A 12 -13.51 3.73 -4.57
CA THR A 12 -13.81 2.85 -5.69
C THR A 12 -12.71 1.82 -5.90
N TYR A 13 -11.45 2.24 -5.84
CA TYR A 13 -10.33 1.31 -5.95
C TYR A 13 -10.30 0.33 -4.78
N CYS A 14 -10.59 0.78 -3.58
CA CYS A 14 -10.60 -0.11 -2.42
C CYS A 14 -11.70 -1.16 -2.55
N ARG A 15 -12.88 -0.79 -3.03
CA ARG A 15 -13.95 -1.76 -3.28
C ARG A 15 -13.54 -2.78 -4.34
N TYR A 16 -12.86 -2.31 -5.38
CA TYR A 16 -12.35 -3.19 -6.42
C TYR A 16 -11.31 -4.17 -5.86
N PHE A 17 -10.39 -3.68 -5.04
CA PHE A 17 -9.38 -4.54 -4.42
C PHE A 17 -10.03 -5.59 -3.53
N ASN A 18 -11.05 -5.21 -2.76
CA ASN A 18 -11.78 -6.18 -1.92
C ASN A 18 -12.46 -7.25 -2.78
N GLU A 19 -13.03 -6.86 -3.89
CA GLU A 19 -13.69 -7.81 -4.80
C GLU A 19 -12.69 -8.75 -5.43
N VAL A 20 -11.59 -8.21 -5.96
CA VAL A 20 -10.52 -9.02 -6.56
C VAL A 20 -9.90 -9.94 -5.51
N GLY A 21 -9.66 -9.41 -4.31
CA GLY A 21 -9.12 -10.20 -3.21
C GLY A 21 -10.03 -11.36 -2.82
N ALA A 22 -11.35 -11.12 -2.80
CA ALA A 22 -12.32 -12.17 -2.51
C ALA A 22 -12.28 -13.28 -3.56
N ARG A 23 -12.19 -12.90 -4.84
CA ARG A 23 -12.11 -13.88 -5.94
C ARG A 23 -10.80 -14.65 -5.90
N CYS A 24 -9.70 -13.97 -5.59
CA CYS A 24 -8.41 -14.63 -5.45
C CYS A 24 -8.43 -15.63 -4.30
N LYS A 25 -9.00 -15.24 -3.17
CA LYS A 25 -9.11 -16.12 -2.00
C LYS A 25 -9.92 -17.36 -2.32
N ALA A 26 -11.02 -17.20 -3.04
CA ALA A 26 -11.85 -18.35 -3.45
C ALA A 26 -11.10 -19.31 -4.36
N ALA A 27 -10.13 -18.81 -5.11
CA ALA A 27 -9.28 -19.60 -6.01
C ALA A 27 -8.00 -20.11 -5.33
N GLY A 28 -7.82 -19.85 -4.04
CA GLY A 28 -6.61 -20.24 -3.32
C GLY A 28 -5.41 -19.35 -3.59
N ILE A 29 -5.63 -18.16 -4.12
CA ILE A 29 -4.58 -17.19 -4.45
C ILE A 29 -4.69 -16.00 -3.48
N LYS A 30 -3.53 -15.51 -3.02
CA LYS A 30 -3.49 -14.32 -2.17
C LYS A 30 -3.33 -13.08 -3.03
N PHE A 31 -4.07 -12.03 -2.69
CA PHE A 31 -3.99 -10.75 -3.40
C PHE A 31 -3.37 -9.70 -2.49
N GLY A 32 -2.35 -9.01 -3.00
CA GLY A 32 -1.66 -8.00 -2.22
C GLY A 32 -1.32 -6.77 -3.05
N TYR A 33 -1.05 -5.68 -2.34
CA TYR A 33 -0.69 -4.40 -2.93
C TYR A 33 0.73 -4.02 -2.50
N HIS A 34 1.55 -3.62 -3.47
CA HIS A 34 2.93 -3.19 -3.24
C HIS A 34 2.99 -1.67 -3.36
N ASN A 35 3.35 -0.99 -2.27
CA ASN A 35 3.40 0.46 -2.29
C ASN A 35 4.66 0.99 -2.96
N HIS A 36 4.53 2.20 -3.50
CA HIS A 36 5.65 3.05 -3.92
C HIS A 36 5.60 4.32 -3.07
N SER A 37 6.28 5.38 -3.49
CA SER A 37 6.24 6.64 -2.73
C SER A 37 4.94 7.40 -2.90
N ARG A 38 4.24 7.20 -4.02
CA ARG A 38 3.00 7.91 -4.33
C ARG A 38 1.93 7.72 -3.28
N GLU A 39 1.84 6.52 -2.68
CA GLU A 39 0.79 6.20 -1.71
C GLU A 39 0.92 6.97 -0.42
N PHE A 40 2.03 7.67 -0.21
CA PHE A 40 2.21 8.53 0.98
C PHE A 40 1.77 9.97 0.73
N GLU A 41 1.31 10.29 -0.48
CA GLU A 41 0.71 11.58 -0.77
C GLU A 41 -0.71 11.63 -0.22
N LYS A 42 -1.18 12.85 0.02
CA LYS A 42 -2.51 13.04 0.57
C LYS A 42 -3.55 13.19 -0.54
N VAL A 43 -4.70 12.60 -0.31
CA VAL A 43 -5.89 12.79 -1.13
C VAL A 43 -6.94 13.37 -0.19
N GLU A 44 -7.34 14.61 -0.43
CA GLU A 44 -8.31 15.33 0.43
C GLU A 44 -7.92 15.24 1.92
N ASP A 45 -6.67 15.57 2.22
CA ASP A 45 -6.10 15.59 3.57
C ASP A 45 -5.91 14.22 4.22
N ARG A 46 -6.12 13.12 3.50
CA ARG A 46 -5.86 11.78 3.98
C ARG A 46 -4.69 11.17 3.22
N VAL A 47 -3.73 10.59 3.93
CA VAL A 47 -2.65 9.84 3.27
C VAL A 47 -3.27 8.65 2.54
N MET A 48 -2.93 8.49 1.27
CA MET A 48 -3.56 7.49 0.42
C MET A 48 -3.41 6.08 0.98
N LEU A 49 -2.20 5.71 1.41
CA LEU A 49 -1.96 4.37 1.93
C LEU A 49 -2.76 4.11 3.22
N ASP A 50 -2.85 5.09 4.11
CA ASP A 50 -3.66 4.95 5.33
C ASP A 50 -5.11 4.66 4.98
N TYR A 51 -5.65 5.39 4.03
CA TYR A 51 -7.03 5.18 3.59
C TYR A 51 -7.21 3.78 3.01
N MET A 52 -6.26 3.33 2.20
CA MET A 52 -6.32 2.00 1.60
C MET A 52 -6.29 0.91 2.66
N LEU A 53 -5.43 1.07 3.67
CA LEU A 53 -5.33 0.10 4.76
C LEU A 53 -6.61 0.03 5.58
N GLU A 54 -7.26 1.18 5.79
CA GLU A 54 -8.47 1.26 6.60
C GLU A 54 -9.73 0.81 5.85
N ASN A 55 -9.70 0.81 4.53
CA ASN A 55 -10.87 0.55 3.71
C ASN A 55 -10.78 -0.73 2.87
N THR A 56 -9.76 -1.56 3.10
CA THR A 56 -9.66 -2.88 2.49
C THR A 56 -9.79 -3.96 3.56
N ASP A 57 -10.35 -5.11 3.16
CA ASP A 57 -10.58 -6.22 4.08
C ASP A 57 -9.28 -6.96 4.34
N PRO A 58 -8.83 -7.08 5.62
CA PRO A 58 -7.58 -7.76 5.95
C PRO A 58 -7.54 -9.22 5.52
N ASP A 59 -8.69 -9.88 5.42
CA ASP A 59 -8.74 -11.27 4.99
C ASP A 59 -8.64 -11.44 3.48
N LYS A 60 -8.82 -10.37 2.74
CA LYS A 60 -8.86 -10.41 1.27
C LYS A 60 -7.70 -9.71 0.61
N VAL A 61 -7.16 -8.70 1.26
CA VAL A 61 -6.08 -7.87 0.71
C VAL A 61 -4.97 -7.74 1.73
N PHE A 62 -3.78 -8.19 1.39
CA PHE A 62 -2.61 -7.90 2.22
C PHE A 62 -1.77 -6.83 1.53
N PHE A 63 -0.78 -6.32 2.24
CA PHE A 63 0.12 -5.29 1.70
C PHE A 63 1.55 -5.79 1.76
N GLN A 64 2.31 -5.45 0.72
CA GLN A 64 3.75 -5.64 0.71
C GLN A 64 4.38 -4.27 0.90
N MET A 65 5.11 -4.11 2.02
CA MET A 65 5.79 -2.85 2.31
C MET A 65 7.06 -2.76 1.47
N ASP A 66 7.16 -1.73 0.65
CA ASP A 66 8.42 -1.38 0.01
C ASP A 66 9.12 -0.37 0.90
N VAL A 67 10.14 -0.83 1.60
CA VAL A 67 10.85 -0.01 2.58
C VAL A 67 11.54 1.17 1.91
N TYR A 68 12.15 0.93 0.74
CA TYR A 68 12.82 1.99 0.00
C TYR A 68 11.86 3.13 -0.35
N TRP A 69 10.73 2.79 -0.97
CA TRP A 69 9.77 3.80 -1.40
C TRP A 69 9.06 4.46 -0.22
N THR A 70 8.88 3.73 0.88
CA THR A 70 8.28 4.30 2.08
C THR A 70 9.18 5.41 2.64
N VAL A 71 10.48 5.15 2.74
CA VAL A 71 11.43 6.15 3.21
C VAL A 71 11.53 7.31 2.21
N MET A 72 11.52 7.02 0.92
CA MET A 72 11.54 8.08 -0.10
C MET A 72 10.28 8.93 -0.06
N GLY A 73 9.16 8.36 0.39
CA GLY A 73 7.93 9.12 0.62
C GLY A 73 7.89 9.84 1.97
N GLN A 74 9.01 9.84 2.69
CA GLN A 74 9.16 10.50 3.99
C GLN A 74 8.24 9.90 5.06
N ALA A 75 8.02 8.60 4.99
CA ALA A 75 7.23 7.88 5.96
C ALA A 75 8.09 6.87 6.71
N SER A 76 7.59 6.39 7.84
CA SER A 76 8.31 5.43 8.67
C SER A 76 7.69 4.03 8.52
N PRO A 77 8.44 3.04 8.00
CA PRO A 77 7.91 1.68 7.93
C PRO A 77 7.50 1.12 9.29
N VAL A 78 8.28 1.43 10.33
CA VAL A 78 7.99 0.93 11.68
C VAL A 78 6.66 1.48 12.18
N ASP A 79 6.37 2.76 11.92
CA ASP A 79 5.10 3.36 12.32
C ASP A 79 3.93 2.66 11.66
N TYR A 80 4.07 2.29 10.39
CA TYR A 80 3.01 1.57 9.68
C TYR A 80 2.81 0.17 10.22
N PHE A 81 3.88 -0.54 10.55
CA PHE A 81 3.75 -1.87 11.14
C PHE A 81 3.08 -1.81 12.51
N THR A 82 3.35 -0.77 13.28
CA THR A 82 2.76 -0.58 14.61
C THR A 82 1.29 -0.18 14.51
N LYS A 83 0.97 0.71 13.59
CA LYS A 83 -0.39 1.23 13.42
C LYS A 83 -1.33 0.22 12.78
N TYR A 84 -0.81 -0.60 11.88
CA TYR A 84 -1.61 -1.57 11.13
C TYR A 84 -1.02 -2.98 11.27
N PRO A 85 -1.09 -3.57 12.47
CA PRO A 85 -0.49 -4.89 12.69
C PRO A 85 -1.16 -5.96 11.84
N GLY A 86 -0.35 -6.86 11.29
CA GLY A 86 -0.86 -7.97 10.48
C GLY A 86 -1.24 -7.63 9.05
N ARG A 87 -1.17 -6.37 8.65
CA ARG A 87 -1.54 -5.99 7.29
C ARG A 87 -0.39 -6.13 6.30
N PHE A 88 0.85 -6.04 6.75
CA PHE A 88 2.03 -6.14 5.90
C PHE A 88 2.64 -7.52 6.05
N ARG A 89 2.42 -8.37 5.06
CA ARG A 89 2.87 -9.77 5.12
C ARG A 89 4.19 -10.00 4.42
N LEU A 90 4.57 -9.11 3.51
CA LEU A 90 5.81 -9.22 2.76
C LEU A 90 6.52 -7.88 2.81
N LEU A 91 7.85 -7.94 2.79
CA LEU A 91 8.69 -6.75 2.74
C LEU A 91 9.50 -6.78 1.47
N HIS A 92 9.60 -5.63 0.81
CA HIS A 92 10.51 -5.45 -0.30
C HIS A 92 11.57 -4.46 0.16
N ILE A 93 12.78 -4.94 0.37
CA ILE A 93 13.88 -4.14 0.87
C ILE A 93 14.84 -3.90 -0.28
N LYS A 94 15.05 -2.62 -0.59
CA LYS A 94 16.05 -2.20 -1.56
C LYS A 94 17.09 -1.37 -0.85
N ASP A 95 18.31 -1.54 -1.27
CA ASP A 95 19.40 -0.76 -0.75
C ASP A 95 19.75 0.36 -1.71
N ARG A 96 20.17 1.48 -1.16
CA ARG A 96 20.56 2.63 -1.95
C ARG A 96 21.99 3.00 -1.61
N ARG A 97 22.87 2.77 -2.57
CA ARG A 97 24.29 2.90 -2.32
C ARG A 97 24.73 4.36 -2.23
N GLU A 98 24.13 5.22 -3.03
CA GLU A 98 24.46 6.64 -3.02
C GLU A 98 23.25 7.48 -3.40
N VAL A 99 23.30 8.75 -2.99
CA VAL A 99 22.20 9.68 -3.23
C VAL A 99 21.99 9.87 -4.74
N GLY A 100 20.72 9.82 -5.14
CA GLY A 100 20.38 9.99 -6.55
C GLY A 100 20.35 8.71 -7.34
N GLN A 101 20.86 7.62 -6.80
CA GLN A 101 20.87 6.34 -7.48
C GLN A 101 19.55 5.61 -7.23
N SER A 102 18.97 5.10 -8.30
CA SER A 102 17.74 4.30 -8.15
C SER A 102 18.08 2.92 -7.60
N GLY A 103 17.29 2.42 -6.70
CA GLY A 103 17.42 1.07 -6.15
C GLY A 103 16.74 0.01 -7.00
N MET A 104 16.29 0.39 -8.17
CA MET A 104 15.50 -0.49 -9.04
C MET A 104 16.37 -1.48 -9.81
#